data_8aeb4f409bf087493f0ed98416c7592b
#
_entry.id   8aeb4f409bf087493f0ed98416c7592b
#
_cell.length_a   1.000
_cell.length_b   1.000
_cell.length_c   1.000
_cell.angle_alpha   90.00
_cell.angle_beta   90.00
_cell.angle_gamma   90.00
#
_symmetry.space_group_name_H-M   'P 1'
#
loop_
_entity.id
_entity.type
_entity.pdbx_description
1 polymer ?
#
loop_
_entity_poly.entity_id
_entity_poly.type
_entity_poly.pdbx_seq_one_letter_code
_entity_poly.pdbx_strand_id
1 'polypeptide(L)'
;SSSQTSSSQTSSSQTSSSQTSSSQTSSSQTNSVTVPLKFARYIPPKHFELTGDTQKQSFIKLVLPLILAVNDELLQRRKAVEAAVETNDRNMLDQWAVLYRIDPENFNDIELAERLLRRVDTIPVALALAQAAVESGWGTSRFAQQGNALFGQWAWTESAGMRPLAASNERAVVRSFGSLLESVRAYMHNLNTHQNYKRFRDARYRLKPKAEEAKASRLAVYLDSYAEIGQAYVKKLLAVMSSNNFDQYAEAKLG
;
A
#
# COMPACT_ATOMS: atom_id res chain seq x y z
N SER A 1 86.64 14.75 -44.17
CA SER A 1 85.84 14.24 -45.29
C SER A 1 84.66 13.52 -44.78
N SER A 2 83.58 14.16 -44.96
CA SER A 2 82.25 13.87 -44.48
C SER A 2 81.39 13.35 -45.61
N SER A 3 80.65 12.32 -45.43
CA SER A 3 79.54 11.96 -46.31
C SER A 3 78.25 11.82 -45.52
N GLN A 4 77.29 12.65 -45.92
CA GLN A 4 75.89 12.64 -45.46
C GLN A 4 75.13 11.60 -46.26
N THR A 5 74.33 10.81 -45.56
CA THR A 5 73.31 10.02 -46.18
C THR A 5 71.93 10.43 -45.56
N SER A 6 71.12 10.98 -46.39
CA SER A 6 69.75 11.35 -46.09
C SER A 6 68.86 10.14 -46.19
N SER A 7 68.10 9.83 -45.14
CA SER A 7 67.05 8.84 -45.15
C SER A 7 65.64 9.55 -45.01
N SER A 8 64.81 9.32 -46.01
CA SER A 8 63.46 9.79 -46.14
C SER A 8 62.58 9.08 -45.15
N GLN A 9 61.83 9.84 -44.33
CA GLN A 9 60.75 9.33 -43.49
C GLN A 9 59.45 9.37 -44.26
N THR A 10 58.87 8.22 -44.42
CA THR A 10 57.43 8.06 -44.86
C THR A 10 56.49 8.23 -43.68
N SER A 11 55.69 9.26 -43.74
CA SER A 11 54.62 9.50 -42.79
C SER A 11 53.40 8.58 -43.07
N SER A 12 53.12 7.67 -42.18
CA SER A 12 51.86 6.90 -42.19
C SER A 12 50.82 7.65 -41.40
N SER A 13 49.74 8.04 -42.09
CA SER A 13 48.55 8.64 -41.54
C SER A 13 47.74 7.59 -40.77
N GLN A 14 47.61 7.77 -39.45
CA GLN A 14 46.66 7.02 -38.64
C GLN A 14 45.27 7.66 -38.74
N THR A 15 44.35 6.92 -39.30
CA THR A 15 42.93 7.21 -39.27
C THR A 15 42.40 6.86 -37.90
N SER A 16 42.01 7.86 -37.11
CA SER A 16 41.31 7.69 -35.86
C SER A 16 39.85 7.37 -36.15
N SER A 17 39.46 6.11 -35.92
CA SER A 17 38.04 5.70 -35.88
C SER A 17 37.43 6.15 -34.55
N SER A 18 36.55 7.13 -34.62
CA SER A 18 35.70 7.54 -33.53
C SER A 18 34.68 6.43 -33.22
N GLN A 19 34.86 5.75 -32.10
CA GLN A 19 33.85 4.88 -31.53
C GLN A 19 32.78 5.75 -30.90
N THR A 20 31.62 5.80 -31.55
CA THR A 20 30.38 6.32 -30.96
C THR A 20 29.93 5.32 -29.91
N SER A 21 30.11 5.64 -28.65
CA SER A 21 29.48 4.91 -27.54
C SER A 21 27.99 5.22 -27.54
N SER A 22 27.20 4.31 -28.08
CA SER A 22 25.78 4.31 -27.90
C SER A 22 25.50 3.98 -26.42
N SER A 23 25.13 4.99 -25.65
CA SER A 23 24.56 4.81 -24.32
C SER A 23 23.22 4.08 -24.49
N GLN A 24 23.25 2.77 -24.24
CA GLN A 24 22.02 2.01 -24.04
C GLN A 24 21.44 2.50 -22.71
N THR A 25 20.43 3.35 -22.81
CA THR A 25 19.50 3.61 -21.71
C THR A 25 18.76 2.30 -21.46
N SER A 26 19.19 1.55 -20.47
CA SER A 26 18.41 0.43 -19.96
C SER A 26 17.14 1.01 -19.33
N SER A 27 16.06 1.06 -20.09
CA SER A 27 14.74 1.19 -19.54
C SER A 27 14.51 -0.07 -18.68
N SER A 28 14.62 0.08 -17.37
CA SER A 28 14.16 -0.94 -16.43
C SER A 28 12.66 -1.11 -16.67
N GLN A 29 12.30 -2.10 -17.47
CA GLN A 29 10.93 -2.59 -17.52
C GLN A 29 10.65 -3.14 -16.13
N THR A 30 9.98 -2.35 -15.30
CA THR A 30 9.35 -2.85 -14.09
C THR A 30 8.29 -3.84 -14.55
N ASN A 31 8.60 -5.13 -14.46
CA ASN A 31 7.63 -6.19 -14.71
C ASN A 31 6.56 -6.07 -13.63
N SER A 32 5.46 -5.37 -13.93
CA SER A 32 4.33 -5.30 -13.04
C SER A 32 3.71 -6.68 -12.91
N VAL A 33 3.53 -7.14 -11.66
CA VAL A 33 2.88 -8.41 -11.37
C VAL A 33 1.41 -8.31 -11.74
N THR A 34 0.91 -9.22 -12.59
CA THR A 34 -0.52 -9.35 -12.88
C THR A 34 -1.14 -10.36 -11.92
N VAL A 35 -2.18 -9.92 -11.21
CA VAL A 35 -2.87 -10.70 -10.19
C VAL A 35 -4.25 -11.11 -10.71
N PRO A 36 -4.61 -12.42 -10.67
CA PRO A 36 -5.91 -12.88 -11.15
C PRO A 36 -7.09 -12.25 -10.42
N LEU A 37 -8.17 -11.97 -11.15
CA LEU A 37 -9.46 -11.49 -10.65
C LEU A 37 -10.20 -12.59 -9.87
N LYS A 38 -9.60 -13.08 -8.81
CA LYS A 38 -10.15 -14.14 -7.97
C LYS A 38 -10.26 -13.65 -6.54
N PHE A 39 -11.47 -13.45 -6.06
CA PHE A 39 -11.76 -12.89 -4.74
C PHE A 39 -12.40 -13.95 -3.85
N ALA A 40 -11.62 -14.50 -2.93
CA ALA A 40 -12.13 -15.40 -1.92
C ALA A 40 -12.98 -14.61 -0.91
N ARG A 41 -14.16 -15.12 -0.58
CA ARG A 41 -15.03 -14.51 0.41
C ARG A 41 -14.55 -14.72 1.83
N TYR A 42 -13.95 -15.88 2.09
CA TYR A 42 -13.39 -16.30 3.39
C TYR A 42 -12.13 -17.12 3.16
N ILE A 43 -11.34 -17.34 4.21
CA ILE A 43 -10.13 -18.13 4.12
C ILE A 43 -10.51 -19.61 3.98
N PRO A 44 -10.06 -20.29 2.89
CA PRO A 44 -10.37 -21.70 2.69
C PRO A 44 -9.77 -22.59 3.79
N PRO A 45 -10.45 -23.67 4.22
CA PRO A 45 -9.93 -24.60 5.23
C PRO A 45 -8.54 -25.14 4.95
N LYS A 46 -8.19 -25.37 3.70
CA LYS A 46 -6.86 -25.84 3.27
C LYS A 46 -5.73 -24.92 3.70
N HIS A 47 -6.00 -23.62 3.83
CA HIS A 47 -4.99 -22.64 4.26
C HIS A 47 -4.45 -22.96 5.66
N PHE A 48 -5.30 -23.45 6.56
CA PHE A 48 -4.92 -23.76 7.94
C PHE A 48 -4.06 -25.02 8.09
N GLU A 49 -3.99 -25.84 7.05
CA GLU A 49 -3.12 -27.03 7.00
C GLU A 49 -1.71 -26.71 6.52
N LEU A 50 -1.50 -25.51 5.95
CA LEU A 50 -0.23 -25.07 5.41
C LEU A 50 0.67 -24.49 6.50
N THR A 51 2.00 -24.61 6.29
CA THR A 51 3.02 -24.04 7.19
C THR A 51 4.14 -23.38 6.39
N GLY A 52 4.93 -22.53 7.04
CA GLY A 52 6.11 -21.90 6.44
C GLY A 52 5.80 -21.10 5.17
N ASP A 53 6.66 -21.19 4.19
CA ASP A 53 6.54 -20.41 2.95
C ASP A 53 5.28 -20.73 2.15
N THR A 54 4.82 -21.98 2.18
CA THR A 54 3.58 -22.39 1.49
C THR A 54 2.37 -21.67 2.08
N GLN A 55 2.32 -21.50 3.39
CA GLN A 55 1.27 -20.74 4.08
C GLN A 55 1.32 -19.27 3.71
N LYS A 56 2.51 -18.67 3.69
CA LYS A 56 2.70 -17.27 3.29
C LYS A 56 2.28 -17.02 1.85
N GLN A 57 2.64 -17.89 0.93
CA GLN A 57 2.23 -17.79 -0.48
C GLN A 57 0.72 -17.93 -0.65
N SER A 58 0.10 -18.87 0.06
CA SER A 58 -1.37 -19.00 0.09
C SER A 58 -2.05 -17.73 0.59
N PHE A 59 -1.54 -17.15 1.68
CA PHE A 59 -2.04 -15.90 2.24
C PHE A 59 -1.97 -14.75 1.22
N ILE A 60 -0.82 -14.57 0.56
CA ILE A 60 -0.63 -13.52 -0.43
C ILE A 60 -1.62 -13.69 -1.59
N LYS A 61 -1.81 -14.91 -2.09
CA LYS A 61 -2.79 -15.20 -3.15
C LYS A 61 -4.23 -14.86 -2.75
N LEU A 62 -4.57 -15.01 -1.47
CA LEU A 62 -5.90 -14.68 -0.95
C LEU A 62 -6.10 -13.18 -0.77
N VAL A 63 -5.12 -12.47 -0.23
CA VAL A 63 -5.26 -11.10 0.26
C VAL A 63 -4.85 -10.04 -0.76
N LEU A 64 -3.82 -10.29 -1.56
CA LEU A 64 -3.33 -9.33 -2.55
C LEU A 64 -4.42 -8.87 -3.53
N PRO A 65 -5.24 -9.75 -4.13
CA PRO A 65 -6.33 -9.32 -5.01
C PRO A 65 -7.32 -8.38 -4.33
N LEU A 66 -7.62 -8.63 -3.05
CA LEU A 66 -8.55 -7.82 -2.27
C LEU A 66 -8.01 -6.42 -2.01
N ILE A 67 -6.73 -6.31 -1.67
CA ILE A 67 -6.05 -5.02 -1.48
C ILE A 67 -6.08 -4.22 -2.78
N LEU A 68 -5.74 -4.85 -3.90
CA LEU A 68 -5.75 -4.21 -5.21
C LEU A 68 -7.16 -3.74 -5.61
N ALA A 69 -8.18 -4.57 -5.37
CA ALA A 69 -9.57 -4.21 -5.67
C ALA A 69 -10.03 -2.98 -4.88
N VAL A 70 -9.74 -2.93 -3.58
CA VAL A 70 -10.13 -1.78 -2.75
C VAL A 70 -9.34 -0.53 -3.13
N ASN A 71 -8.05 -0.65 -3.43
CA ASN A 71 -7.26 0.46 -3.94
C ASN A 71 -7.81 1.00 -5.28
N ASP A 72 -8.28 0.13 -6.16
CA ASP A 72 -8.95 0.55 -7.41
C ASP A 72 -10.25 1.32 -7.12
N GLU A 73 -11.05 0.86 -6.17
CA GLU A 73 -12.24 1.60 -5.70
C GLU A 73 -11.86 3.00 -5.18
N LEU A 74 -10.80 3.10 -4.39
CA LEU A 74 -10.32 4.37 -3.84
C LEU A 74 -9.80 5.31 -4.93
N LEU A 75 -9.12 4.80 -5.95
CA LEU A 75 -8.70 5.59 -7.10
C LEU A 75 -9.88 6.16 -7.87
N GLN A 76 -10.94 5.37 -8.08
CA GLN A 76 -12.17 5.85 -8.72
C GLN A 76 -12.86 6.94 -7.90
N ARG A 77 -12.95 6.76 -6.59
CA ARG A 77 -13.49 7.78 -5.68
C ARG A 77 -12.66 9.06 -5.71
N ARG A 78 -11.33 8.93 -5.72
CA ARG A 78 -10.44 10.09 -5.81
C ARG A 78 -10.66 10.87 -7.10
N LYS A 79 -10.79 10.19 -8.23
CA LYS A 79 -11.11 10.82 -9.52
C LYS A 79 -12.43 11.58 -9.47
N ALA A 80 -13.45 11.01 -8.81
CA ALA A 80 -14.74 11.68 -8.64
C ALA A 80 -14.63 12.95 -7.77
N VAL A 81 -13.83 12.90 -6.70
CA VAL A 81 -13.55 14.09 -5.88
C VAL A 81 -12.79 15.15 -6.67
N GLU A 82 -11.76 14.76 -7.40
CA GLU A 82 -10.98 15.68 -8.26
C GLU A 82 -11.87 16.35 -9.32
N ALA A 83 -12.78 15.61 -9.94
CA ALA A 83 -13.75 16.15 -10.89
C ALA A 83 -14.70 17.16 -10.23
N ALA A 84 -15.18 16.86 -9.02
CA ALA A 84 -16.04 17.78 -8.26
C ALA A 84 -15.30 19.06 -7.86
N VAL A 85 -14.01 18.98 -7.56
CA VAL A 85 -13.16 20.15 -7.31
C VAL A 85 -13.02 21.00 -8.56
N GLU A 86 -12.73 20.41 -9.72
CA GLU A 86 -12.55 21.12 -10.99
C GLU A 86 -13.84 21.83 -11.43
N THR A 87 -15.00 21.22 -11.22
CA THR A 87 -16.31 21.77 -11.61
C THR A 87 -16.96 22.62 -10.54
N ASN A 88 -16.30 22.85 -9.40
CA ASN A 88 -16.84 23.56 -8.23
C ASN A 88 -18.20 22.99 -7.77
N ASP A 89 -18.34 21.68 -7.81
CA ASP A 89 -19.54 20.99 -7.37
C ASP A 89 -19.54 20.79 -5.85
N ARG A 90 -19.94 21.83 -5.13
CA ARG A 90 -19.96 21.82 -3.65
C ARG A 90 -20.88 20.74 -3.09
N ASN A 91 -22.01 20.51 -3.71
CA ASN A 91 -22.95 19.49 -3.26
C ASN A 91 -22.33 18.08 -3.29
N MET A 92 -21.59 17.76 -4.35
CA MET A 92 -20.87 16.50 -4.46
C MET A 92 -19.74 16.42 -3.42
N LEU A 93 -19.00 17.50 -3.19
CA LEU A 93 -17.96 17.56 -2.15
C LEU A 93 -18.55 17.35 -0.75
N ASP A 94 -19.71 17.90 -0.46
CA ASP A 94 -20.40 17.69 0.82
C ASP A 94 -20.77 16.23 1.04
N GLN A 95 -21.25 15.54 0.00
CA GLN A 95 -21.58 14.12 0.07
C GLN A 95 -20.35 13.24 0.35
N TRP A 96 -19.24 13.50 -0.33
CA TRP A 96 -17.96 12.82 -0.07
C TRP A 96 -17.42 13.13 1.32
N ALA A 97 -17.55 14.36 1.78
CA ALA A 97 -17.12 14.79 3.11
C ALA A 97 -17.79 13.97 4.21
N VAL A 98 -19.10 13.82 4.14
CA VAL A 98 -19.87 13.02 5.11
C VAL A 98 -19.41 11.57 5.13
N LEU A 99 -19.21 10.96 3.96
CA LEU A 99 -18.69 9.58 3.84
C LEU A 99 -17.30 9.44 4.48
N TYR A 100 -16.45 10.44 4.37
CA TYR A 100 -15.09 10.45 4.92
C TYR A 100 -14.99 11.14 6.29
N ARG A 101 -16.10 11.29 7.00
CA ARG A 101 -16.18 11.83 8.37
C ARG A 101 -15.64 13.25 8.52
N ILE A 102 -15.90 14.07 7.53
CA ILE A 102 -15.63 15.51 7.57
C ILE A 102 -16.98 16.23 7.63
N ASP A 103 -17.13 17.15 8.60
CA ASP A 103 -18.29 18.01 8.63
C ASP A 103 -18.12 19.14 7.58
N PRO A 104 -18.91 19.13 6.49
CA PRO A 104 -18.73 20.09 5.41
C PRO A 104 -19.06 21.52 5.80
N GLU A 105 -19.90 21.73 6.81
CA GLU A 105 -20.33 23.05 7.24
C GLU A 105 -19.19 23.87 7.88
N ASN A 106 -18.15 23.19 8.38
CA ASN A 106 -17.01 23.84 9.03
C ASN A 106 -15.95 24.37 8.05
N PHE A 107 -16.10 24.14 6.74
CA PHE A 107 -15.04 24.42 5.78
C PHE A 107 -15.58 25.10 4.51
N ASN A 108 -14.79 26.03 3.95
CA ASN A 108 -15.04 26.58 2.62
C ASN A 108 -14.67 25.54 1.54
N ASP A 109 -14.93 25.86 0.28
CA ASP A 109 -14.73 24.93 -0.85
C ASP A 109 -13.26 24.47 -0.97
N ILE A 110 -12.31 25.39 -0.80
CA ILE A 110 -10.88 25.12 -0.91
C ILE A 110 -10.41 24.21 0.23
N GLU A 111 -10.79 24.54 1.45
CA GLU A 111 -10.44 23.76 2.64
C GLU A 111 -11.04 22.35 2.60
N LEU A 112 -12.29 22.24 2.16
CA LEU A 112 -12.99 20.96 2.04
C LEU A 112 -12.33 20.07 0.99
N ALA A 113 -12.02 20.64 -0.19
CA ALA A 113 -11.32 19.94 -1.25
C ALA A 113 -9.95 19.40 -0.78
N GLU A 114 -9.17 20.22 -0.10
CA GLU A 114 -7.85 19.84 0.42
C GLU A 114 -7.96 18.69 1.45
N ARG A 115 -8.92 18.76 2.37
CA ARG A 115 -9.15 17.71 3.37
C ARG A 115 -9.60 16.41 2.74
N LEU A 116 -10.50 16.45 1.77
CA LEU A 116 -10.93 15.28 1.02
C LEU A 116 -9.80 14.62 0.26
N LEU A 117 -8.97 15.38 -0.43
CA LEU A 117 -7.84 14.85 -1.19
C LEU A 117 -6.75 14.22 -0.31
N ARG A 118 -6.69 14.57 0.97
CA ARG A 118 -5.83 13.89 1.95
C ARG A 118 -6.43 12.57 2.45
N ARG A 119 -7.74 12.43 2.46
CA ARG A 119 -8.45 11.23 2.96
C ARG A 119 -8.78 10.22 1.88
N VAL A 120 -9.16 10.67 0.70
CA VAL A 120 -9.56 9.77 -0.41
C VAL A 120 -8.32 9.37 -1.21
N ASP A 121 -7.63 8.36 -0.74
CA ASP A 121 -6.41 7.87 -1.38
C ASP A 121 -6.16 6.40 -1.06
N THR A 122 -5.27 5.78 -1.83
CA THR A 122 -4.87 4.39 -1.70
C THR A 122 -3.95 4.16 -0.50
N ILE A 123 -3.85 2.90 -0.09
CA ILE A 123 -2.85 2.44 0.87
C ILE A 123 -1.78 1.66 0.10
N PRO A 124 -0.48 1.92 0.31
CA PRO A 124 0.57 1.18 -0.35
C PRO A 124 0.41 -0.33 -0.16
N VAL A 125 0.51 -1.09 -1.24
CA VAL A 125 0.21 -2.53 -1.26
C VAL A 125 1.09 -3.30 -0.28
N ALA A 126 2.39 -3.05 -0.29
CA ALA A 126 3.33 -3.71 0.63
C ALA A 126 2.98 -3.46 2.10
N LEU A 127 2.55 -2.25 2.44
CA LEU A 127 2.15 -1.89 3.79
C LEU A 127 0.86 -2.59 4.21
N ALA A 128 -0.15 -2.61 3.35
CA ALA A 128 -1.41 -3.30 3.61
C ALA A 128 -1.21 -4.82 3.77
N LEU A 129 -0.39 -5.44 2.94
CA LEU A 129 -0.03 -6.85 3.07
C LEU A 129 0.68 -7.14 4.39
N ALA A 130 1.64 -6.29 4.78
CA ALA A 130 2.37 -6.46 6.03
C ALA A 130 1.45 -6.36 7.25
N GLN A 131 0.57 -5.38 7.27
CA GLN A 131 -0.41 -5.24 8.35
C GLN A 131 -1.36 -6.43 8.42
N ALA A 132 -1.88 -6.89 7.29
CA ALA A 132 -2.74 -8.07 7.24
C ALA A 132 -2.00 -9.32 7.73
N ALA A 133 -0.76 -9.55 7.32
CA ALA A 133 0.06 -10.69 7.74
C ALA A 133 0.32 -10.66 9.25
N VAL A 134 0.71 -9.52 9.79
CA VAL A 134 1.01 -9.35 11.22
C VAL A 134 -0.24 -9.52 12.08
N GLU A 135 -1.32 -8.84 11.73
CA GLU A 135 -2.55 -8.81 12.53
C GLU A 135 -3.32 -10.14 12.50
N SER A 136 -3.30 -10.85 11.39
CA SER A 136 -4.03 -12.11 11.23
C SER A 136 -3.18 -13.37 11.43
N GLY A 137 -1.88 -13.20 11.75
CA GLY A 137 -0.96 -14.33 11.80
C GLY A 137 -0.93 -15.09 10.46
N TRP A 138 -0.74 -14.37 9.37
CA TRP A 138 -0.80 -14.92 8.00
C TRP A 138 -2.13 -15.65 7.70
N GLY A 139 -3.21 -15.10 8.21
CA GLY A 139 -4.56 -15.63 8.01
C GLY A 139 -4.93 -16.82 8.90
N THR A 140 -4.13 -17.14 9.90
CA THR A 140 -4.35 -18.33 10.76
C THR A 140 -5.05 -18.03 12.07
N SER A 141 -5.20 -16.77 12.45
CA SER A 141 -5.85 -16.41 13.71
C SER A 141 -7.33 -16.82 13.73
N ARG A 142 -7.86 -17.04 14.93
CA ARG A 142 -9.28 -17.31 15.13
C ARG A 142 -10.18 -16.21 14.54
N PHE A 143 -9.76 -14.95 14.69
CA PHE A 143 -10.53 -13.81 14.18
C PHE A 143 -10.55 -13.75 12.65
N ALA A 144 -9.44 -14.10 11.99
CA ALA A 144 -9.38 -14.24 10.55
C ALA A 144 -10.24 -15.42 10.07
N GLN A 145 -10.13 -16.55 10.73
CA GLN A 145 -10.84 -17.78 10.37
C GLN A 145 -12.35 -17.67 10.56
N GLN A 146 -12.80 -17.16 11.71
CA GLN A 146 -14.23 -17.14 12.09
C GLN A 146 -14.92 -15.81 11.79
N GLY A 147 -14.17 -14.71 11.78
CA GLY A 147 -14.72 -13.37 11.60
C GLY A 147 -14.24 -12.62 10.37
N ASN A 148 -13.44 -13.24 9.50
CA ASN A 148 -12.85 -12.59 8.33
C ASN A 148 -12.05 -11.32 8.67
N ALA A 149 -11.57 -11.18 9.91
CA ALA A 149 -10.88 -10.02 10.42
C ALA A 149 -9.38 -10.13 10.13
N LEU A 150 -8.90 -9.46 9.08
CA LEU A 150 -7.51 -9.51 8.63
C LEU A 150 -6.60 -8.49 9.32
N PHE A 151 -7.16 -7.43 9.89
CA PHE A 151 -6.39 -6.25 10.33
C PHE A 151 -6.53 -5.91 11.83
N GLY A 152 -7.06 -6.79 12.63
CA GLY A 152 -7.13 -6.61 14.07
C GLY A 152 -7.90 -5.36 14.54
N GLN A 153 -8.86 -4.87 13.77
CA GLN A 153 -9.65 -3.69 14.12
C GLN A 153 -10.53 -3.94 15.34
N TRP A 154 -10.41 -3.08 16.35
CA TRP A 154 -11.15 -3.17 17.59
C TRP A 154 -12.48 -2.42 17.53
N ALA A 155 -13.53 -3.05 18.06
CA ALA A 155 -14.82 -2.41 18.33
C ALA A 155 -15.11 -2.43 19.84
N TRP A 156 -15.81 -1.41 20.33
CA TRP A 156 -16.11 -1.24 21.76
C TRP A 156 -17.40 -1.94 22.21
N THR A 157 -18.13 -2.57 21.30
CA THR A 157 -19.37 -3.29 21.61
C THR A 157 -19.27 -4.74 21.17
N GLU A 158 -19.74 -5.66 21.99
CA GLU A 158 -19.74 -7.10 21.67
C GLU A 158 -20.58 -7.43 20.43
N SER A 159 -21.65 -6.68 20.19
CA SER A 159 -22.51 -6.85 19.00
C SER A 159 -21.84 -6.47 17.69
N ALA A 160 -20.77 -5.68 17.71
CA ALA A 160 -20.05 -5.22 16.53
C ALA A 160 -18.87 -6.11 16.12
N GLY A 161 -18.52 -7.13 16.92
CA GLY A 161 -17.38 -7.97 16.60
C GLY A 161 -17.15 -9.12 17.57
N MET A 162 -16.02 -9.80 17.38
CA MET A 162 -15.57 -10.93 18.20
C MET A 162 -14.70 -10.44 19.37
N ARG A 163 -14.88 -11.02 20.54
CA ARG A 163 -14.02 -10.73 21.70
C ARG A 163 -12.69 -11.47 21.56
N PRO A 164 -11.52 -10.79 21.73
CA PRO A 164 -10.23 -11.46 21.81
C PRO A 164 -10.17 -12.40 23.02
N LEU A 165 -9.50 -13.56 22.86
CA LEU A 165 -9.40 -14.57 23.93
C LEU A 165 -8.68 -14.08 25.18
N ALA A 166 -7.75 -13.14 25.01
CA ALA A 166 -6.92 -12.59 26.09
C ALA A 166 -7.20 -11.10 26.36
N ALA A 167 -8.40 -10.62 26.02
CA ALA A 167 -8.74 -9.22 26.23
C ALA A 167 -8.80 -8.89 27.72
N SER A 168 -7.98 -7.93 28.14
CA SER A 168 -8.04 -7.35 29.50
C SER A 168 -9.20 -6.38 29.67
N ASN A 169 -9.72 -5.85 28.56
CA ASN A 169 -10.86 -4.95 28.52
C ASN A 169 -12.07 -5.69 27.93
N GLU A 170 -13.05 -6.00 28.76
CA GLU A 170 -14.25 -6.74 28.38
C GLU A 170 -15.14 -6.03 27.33
N ARG A 171 -14.97 -4.73 27.14
CA ARG A 171 -15.72 -3.94 26.16
C ARG A 171 -15.05 -3.89 24.80
N ALA A 172 -13.77 -4.21 24.70
CA ALA A 172 -13.02 -4.21 23.47
C ALA A 172 -13.17 -5.56 22.76
N VAL A 173 -13.67 -5.55 21.55
CA VAL A 173 -13.86 -6.73 20.70
C VAL A 173 -13.24 -6.51 19.33
N VAL A 174 -12.75 -7.58 18.70
CA VAL A 174 -12.32 -7.53 17.31
C VAL A 174 -13.55 -7.61 16.43
N ARG A 175 -13.66 -6.65 15.50
CA ARG A 175 -14.79 -6.58 14.58
C ARG A 175 -14.81 -7.78 13.63
N SER A 176 -15.98 -8.40 13.43
CA SER A 176 -16.20 -9.43 12.42
C SER A 176 -16.82 -8.86 11.17
N PHE A 177 -16.59 -9.52 10.03
CA PHE A 177 -17.02 -9.08 8.70
C PHE A 177 -17.70 -10.20 7.93
N GLY A 178 -18.62 -9.83 7.03
CA GLY A 178 -19.32 -10.77 6.16
C GLY A 178 -18.43 -11.38 5.07
N SER A 179 -17.28 -10.75 4.77
CA SER A 179 -16.30 -11.23 3.81
C SER A 179 -14.92 -10.65 4.11
N LEU A 180 -13.88 -11.26 3.53
CA LEU A 180 -12.51 -10.72 3.59
C LEU A 180 -12.43 -9.33 2.93
N LEU A 181 -13.15 -9.13 1.83
CA LEU A 181 -13.17 -7.85 1.12
C LEU A 181 -13.70 -6.71 2.00
N GLU A 182 -14.75 -6.97 2.77
CA GLU A 182 -15.29 -6.00 3.73
C GLU A 182 -14.28 -5.63 4.81
N SER A 183 -13.49 -6.58 5.27
CA SER A 183 -12.40 -6.34 6.22
C SER A 183 -11.35 -5.39 5.63
N VAL A 184 -10.97 -5.58 4.38
CA VAL A 184 -10.01 -4.70 3.67
C VAL A 184 -10.59 -3.31 3.49
N ARG A 185 -11.85 -3.18 3.06
CA ARG A 185 -12.54 -1.89 2.93
C ARG A 185 -12.59 -1.13 4.26
N ALA A 186 -12.96 -1.80 5.34
CA ALA A 186 -13.02 -1.20 6.67
C ALA A 186 -11.64 -0.74 7.16
N TYR A 187 -10.61 -1.54 6.92
CA TYR A 187 -9.23 -1.19 7.24
C TYR A 187 -8.77 0.08 6.54
N MET A 188 -8.92 0.14 5.22
CA MET A 188 -8.49 1.31 4.45
C MET A 188 -9.31 2.55 4.80
N HIS A 189 -10.61 2.40 5.03
CA HIS A 189 -11.47 3.50 5.48
C HIS A 189 -11.04 4.04 6.84
N ASN A 190 -10.66 3.16 7.76
CA ASN A 190 -10.15 3.55 9.08
C ASN A 190 -8.86 4.38 8.98
N LEU A 191 -7.88 3.94 8.19
CA LEU A 191 -6.66 4.72 7.94
C LEU A 191 -6.97 6.07 7.25
N ASN A 192 -7.97 6.11 6.41
CA ASN A 192 -8.37 7.29 5.66
C ASN A 192 -9.24 8.29 6.46
N THR A 193 -9.77 7.90 7.62
CA THR A 193 -10.72 8.75 8.35
C THR A 193 -10.41 8.98 9.82
N HIS A 194 -9.82 8.01 10.52
CA HIS A 194 -9.62 8.11 11.96
C HIS A 194 -8.54 9.14 12.32
N GLN A 195 -8.78 9.92 13.37
CA GLN A 195 -7.90 10.99 13.80
C GLN A 195 -6.48 10.53 14.15
N ASN A 196 -6.32 9.30 14.66
CA ASN A 196 -5.01 8.73 14.99
C ASN A 196 -4.08 8.59 13.77
N TYR A 197 -4.63 8.59 12.56
CA TYR A 197 -3.89 8.43 11.31
C TYR A 197 -3.77 9.72 10.49
N LYS A 198 -4.04 10.86 11.11
CA LYS A 198 -3.89 12.16 10.44
C LYS A 198 -2.45 12.38 9.97
N ARG A 199 -1.46 12.07 10.81
CA ARG A 199 -0.04 12.19 10.44
C ARG A 199 0.33 11.26 9.27
N PHE A 200 -0.23 10.06 9.24
CA PHE A 200 -0.08 9.13 8.12
C PHE A 200 -0.63 9.74 6.82
N ARG A 201 -1.83 10.28 6.83
CA ARG A 201 -2.46 10.90 5.67
C ARG A 201 -1.69 12.13 5.17
N ASP A 202 -1.24 12.98 6.08
CA ASP A 202 -0.45 14.17 5.74
C ASP A 202 0.90 13.77 5.12
N ALA A 203 1.56 12.75 5.65
CA ALA A 203 2.81 12.23 5.10
C ALA A 203 2.59 11.61 3.71
N ARG A 204 1.52 10.83 3.52
CA ARG A 204 1.15 10.26 2.22
C ARG A 204 0.93 11.34 1.17
N TYR A 205 0.25 12.41 1.53
CA TYR A 205 0.02 13.55 0.64
C TYR A 205 1.34 14.21 0.20
N ARG A 206 2.26 14.41 1.12
CA ARG A 206 3.60 14.97 0.81
C ARG A 206 4.46 14.07 -0.06
N LEU A 207 4.26 12.74 0.00
CA LEU A 207 5.05 11.77 -0.75
C LEU A 207 4.49 11.46 -2.16
N LYS A 208 3.38 12.08 -2.55
CA LYS A 208 2.67 11.74 -3.79
C LYS A 208 3.50 11.63 -5.06
N PRO A 209 4.49 12.46 -5.34
CA PRO A 209 5.29 12.31 -6.56
C PRO A 209 6.32 11.19 -6.50
N LYS A 210 6.43 10.45 -5.39
CA LYS A 210 7.43 9.38 -5.21
C LYS A 210 6.90 8.01 -5.63
N ALA A 211 7.84 7.12 -6.01
CA ALA A 211 7.50 5.74 -6.36
C ALA A 211 6.81 5.00 -5.21
N GLU A 212 5.87 4.12 -5.54
CA GLU A 212 5.07 3.35 -4.56
C GLU A 212 5.94 2.52 -3.61
N GLU A 213 7.03 1.93 -4.10
CA GLU A 213 7.99 1.17 -3.30
C GLU A 213 8.56 1.99 -2.13
N ALA A 214 8.92 3.24 -2.40
CA ALA A 214 9.47 4.13 -1.37
C ALA A 214 8.41 4.58 -0.35
N LYS A 215 7.13 4.61 -0.74
CA LYS A 215 6.04 5.06 0.13
C LYS A 215 5.74 4.10 1.27
N ALA A 216 5.72 2.81 1.02
CA ALA A 216 5.35 1.79 2.02
C ALA A 216 6.21 1.90 3.28
N SER A 217 7.53 1.85 3.12
CA SER A 217 8.47 1.93 4.25
C SER A 217 8.42 3.28 4.97
N ARG A 218 8.31 4.38 4.22
CA ARG A 218 8.25 5.73 4.81
C ARG A 218 6.95 6.00 5.56
N LEU A 219 5.84 5.43 5.11
CA LEU A 219 4.54 5.59 5.75
C LEU A 219 4.35 4.67 6.96
N ALA A 220 5.05 3.54 7.00
CA ALA A 220 4.97 2.60 8.12
C ALA A 220 5.28 3.25 9.46
N VAL A 221 6.18 4.23 9.51
CA VAL A 221 6.59 4.91 10.75
C VAL A 221 5.44 5.69 11.42
N TYR A 222 4.42 6.04 10.66
CA TYR A 222 3.23 6.76 11.16
C TYR A 222 2.11 5.83 11.65
N LEU A 223 2.37 4.52 11.68
CA LEU A 223 1.42 3.50 12.19
C LEU A 223 1.75 3.03 13.61
N ASP A 224 2.55 3.77 14.33
CA ASP A 224 2.91 3.49 15.73
C ASP A 224 1.69 3.44 16.66
N SER A 225 0.63 4.18 16.36
CA SER A 225 -0.62 4.16 17.11
C SER A 225 -1.59 3.04 16.70
N TYR A 226 -1.25 2.23 15.69
CA TYR A 226 -2.09 1.12 15.25
C TYR A 226 -2.14 -0.03 16.25
N ALA A 227 -1.06 -0.24 17.00
CA ALA A 227 -0.96 -1.26 18.03
C ALA A 227 -0.36 -0.66 19.33
N GLU A 228 -0.70 -1.24 20.48
CA GLU A 228 -0.21 -0.77 21.79
C GLU A 228 1.31 -0.80 21.91
N ILE A 229 1.99 -1.72 21.20
CA ILE A 229 3.45 -1.86 21.22
C ILE A 229 4.19 -0.74 20.47
N GLY A 230 3.47 0.19 19.83
CA GLY A 230 4.02 1.43 19.25
C GLY A 230 5.15 1.20 18.23
N GLN A 231 6.36 1.70 18.54
CA GLN A 231 7.52 1.58 17.64
C GLN A 231 7.95 0.13 17.36
N ALA A 232 7.73 -0.78 18.28
CA ALA A 232 7.98 -2.21 18.05
C ALA A 232 7.08 -2.77 16.94
N TYR A 233 5.85 -2.28 16.84
CA TYR A 233 4.93 -2.60 15.75
C TYR A 233 5.46 -2.12 14.39
N VAL A 234 5.93 -0.89 14.33
CA VAL A 234 6.54 -0.32 13.11
C VAL A 234 7.74 -1.16 12.65
N LYS A 235 8.63 -1.52 13.56
CA LYS A 235 9.78 -2.39 13.27
C LYS A 235 9.34 -3.75 12.73
N LYS A 236 8.29 -4.32 13.30
CA LYS A 236 7.71 -5.59 12.85
C LYS A 236 7.16 -5.50 11.43
N LEU A 237 6.45 -4.42 11.10
CA LEU A 237 5.96 -4.17 9.73
C LEU A 237 7.12 -4.07 8.73
N LEU A 238 8.13 -3.28 9.04
CA LEU A 238 9.30 -3.10 8.18
C LEU A 238 10.04 -4.43 7.95
N ALA A 239 10.20 -5.23 9.00
CA ALA A 239 10.84 -6.54 8.92
C ALA A 239 10.04 -7.51 8.04
N VAL A 240 8.72 -7.56 8.19
CA VAL A 240 7.84 -8.43 7.38
C VAL A 240 7.88 -8.02 5.90
N MET A 241 7.83 -6.72 5.60
CA MET A 241 7.94 -6.22 4.23
C MET A 241 9.27 -6.61 3.58
N SER A 242 10.37 -6.42 4.29
CA SER A 242 11.72 -6.71 3.81
C SER A 242 11.96 -8.22 3.64
N SER A 243 11.67 -9.01 4.68
CA SER A 243 11.92 -10.46 4.68
C SER A 243 11.10 -11.23 3.63
N ASN A 244 9.95 -10.69 3.23
CA ASN A 244 9.06 -11.32 2.26
C ASN A 244 9.06 -10.62 0.90
N ASN A 245 9.93 -9.63 0.71
CA ASN A 245 10.05 -8.86 -0.53
C ASN A 245 8.69 -8.34 -1.03
N PHE A 246 7.93 -7.69 -0.15
CA PHE A 246 6.61 -7.17 -0.50
C PHE A 246 6.64 -6.00 -1.49
N ASP A 247 7.78 -5.34 -1.63
CA ASP A 247 7.97 -4.28 -2.63
C ASP A 247 7.79 -4.77 -4.08
N GLN A 248 7.97 -6.07 -4.32
CA GLN A 248 7.68 -6.66 -5.64
C GLN A 248 6.21 -6.47 -6.07
N TYR A 249 5.30 -6.24 -5.14
CA TYR A 249 3.87 -6.04 -5.42
C TYR A 249 3.46 -4.58 -5.51
N ALA A 250 4.38 -3.63 -5.36
CA ALA A 250 4.08 -2.19 -5.33
C ALA A 250 3.31 -1.71 -6.57
N GLU A 251 3.62 -2.25 -7.74
CA GLU A 251 2.98 -1.93 -9.02
C GLU A 251 2.06 -3.06 -9.52
N ALA A 252 1.67 -3.99 -8.66
CA ALA A 252 0.79 -5.10 -9.03
C ALA A 252 -0.57 -4.59 -9.50
N LYS A 253 -1.16 -5.27 -10.47
CA LYS A 253 -2.46 -4.94 -11.07
C LYS A 253 -3.32 -6.18 -11.20
N LEU A 254 -4.63 -5.99 -11.09
CA LEU A 254 -5.63 -7.01 -11.40
C LEU A 254 -5.75 -7.19 -12.92
N GLY A 255 -5.83 -8.45 -13.37
CA GLY A 255 -5.96 -8.75 -14.79
C GLY A 255 -6.25 -10.21 -15.11
#